data_a1d647f988b3c6477ad5835bce43391d
#
_entry.id   a1d647f988b3c6477ad5835bce43391d
#
_cell.length_a   1.000
_cell.length_b   1.000
_cell.length_c   1.000
_cell.angle_alpha   90.00
_cell.angle_beta   90.00
_cell.angle_gamma   90.00
#
_symmetry.space_group_name_H-M   'P 1'
#
loop_
_entity.id
_entity.type
_entity.pdbx_description
1 polymer ?
#
loop_
_entity_poly.entity_id
_entity_poly.type
_entity_poly.pdbx_seq_one_letter_code
_entity_poly.pdbx_strand_id
1 'polypeptide(L)'
;LKTDPPHILCVNPWVHDFAAFDFWARPLGLLTIAAILRQNRVRVSFLDCMNRFHPRKTNRVKVYWDGRGPFDKTPIPLPQVLHPHLGHIRKQFTRYGALKAWIEQDLPAMDRPDLILVTSLMTYWATGVTETIALLKKIFPGVPVVLGGIYATLCETHARKYSGADQVITGPAESVLADLVETYTGFTLNHIPDPADLDTTPFAALDLQDTMAYAPILTSRGCPFSCEYCACSFLEPRLRRRSPENVFQEICHWHNNFQVKNFAFYDDALLIQPEKYAFPLLERIIDEKMDIFFHTPNALHIKEISSKAAELMF
;
A
#
# COMPACT_ATOMS: atom_id res chain seq x y z
N LEU A 1 -27.75 7.10 14.25
CA LEU A 1 -26.38 6.57 14.19
C LEU A 1 -26.45 5.06 14.39
N LYS A 2 -25.85 4.27 13.48
CA LYS A 2 -25.72 2.82 13.68
C LYS A 2 -24.83 2.57 14.90
N THR A 3 -25.28 1.74 15.82
CA THR A 3 -24.51 1.34 17.02
C THR A 3 -23.56 0.19 16.72
N ASP A 4 -23.88 -0.64 15.74
CA ASP A 4 -23.04 -1.78 15.35
C ASP A 4 -21.95 -1.34 14.38
N PRO A 5 -20.70 -1.76 14.60
CA PRO A 5 -19.59 -1.39 13.73
C PRO A 5 -19.78 -1.97 12.31
N PRO A 6 -19.56 -1.17 11.27
CA PRO A 6 -19.68 -1.65 9.90
C PRO A 6 -18.57 -2.62 9.54
N HIS A 7 -18.78 -3.36 8.44
CA HIS A 7 -17.76 -4.17 7.79
C HIS A 7 -17.21 -3.45 6.57
N ILE A 8 -15.92 -3.16 6.55
CA ILE A 8 -15.24 -2.50 5.44
C ILE A 8 -14.23 -3.46 4.80
N LEU A 9 -14.36 -3.66 3.49
CA LEU A 9 -13.42 -4.46 2.71
C LEU A 9 -12.37 -3.56 2.07
N CYS A 10 -11.11 -3.71 2.48
CA CYS A 10 -9.95 -3.06 1.88
C CYS A 10 -9.37 -3.93 0.76
N VAL A 11 -9.14 -3.38 -0.42
CA VAL A 11 -8.75 -4.15 -1.62
C VAL A 11 -7.50 -3.57 -2.28
N ASN A 12 -6.48 -4.41 -2.43
CA ASN A 12 -5.33 -4.16 -3.29
C ASN A 12 -5.57 -4.83 -4.65
N PRO A 13 -5.74 -4.07 -5.75
CA PRO A 13 -6.14 -4.61 -7.04
C PRO A 13 -5.02 -5.35 -7.75
N TRP A 14 -5.37 -6.15 -8.78
CA TRP A 14 -4.38 -6.70 -9.70
C TRP A 14 -3.58 -5.64 -10.43
N VAL A 15 -2.37 -6.03 -10.82
CA VAL A 15 -1.51 -5.28 -11.73
C VAL A 15 -1.59 -5.90 -13.12
N HIS A 16 -1.91 -5.07 -14.12
CA HIS A 16 -1.81 -5.41 -15.54
C HIS A 16 -0.63 -4.69 -16.15
N ASP A 17 0.35 -5.44 -16.64
CA ASP A 17 1.59 -4.89 -17.18
C ASP A 17 2.28 -5.89 -18.12
N PHE A 18 3.33 -5.46 -18.80
CA PHE A 18 4.28 -6.30 -19.52
C PHE A 18 5.35 -6.92 -18.61
N ALA A 19 5.58 -6.32 -17.43
CA ALA A 19 6.48 -6.83 -16.41
C ALA A 19 6.09 -6.31 -15.02
N ALA A 20 5.95 -7.20 -14.05
CA ALA A 20 5.82 -6.85 -12.64
C ALA A 20 6.56 -7.87 -11.77
N PHE A 21 7.11 -7.38 -10.68
CA PHE A 21 7.86 -8.15 -9.69
C PHE A 21 7.67 -7.50 -8.33
N ASP A 22 7.57 -8.30 -7.27
CA ASP A 22 7.48 -7.77 -5.90
C ASP A 22 8.85 -7.27 -5.43
N PHE A 23 9.09 -5.98 -5.64
CA PHE A 23 10.22 -5.21 -5.11
C PHE A 23 9.81 -4.51 -3.82
N TRP A 24 9.33 -5.27 -2.85
CA TRP A 24 8.77 -4.77 -1.59
C TRP A 24 7.53 -3.88 -1.82
N ALA A 25 6.65 -4.24 -2.76
CA ALA A 25 5.48 -3.44 -3.13
C ALA A 25 4.24 -3.85 -2.31
N ARG A 26 4.00 -3.18 -1.19
CA ARG A 26 2.79 -3.34 -0.38
C ARG A 26 1.92 -2.08 -0.42
N PRO A 27 0.61 -2.21 -0.31
CA PRO A 27 -0.32 -1.07 -0.31
C PRO A 27 -0.33 -0.40 1.07
N LEU A 28 0.81 0.18 1.49
CA LEU A 28 1.01 0.70 2.85
C LEU A 28 -0.07 1.71 3.26
N GLY A 29 -0.44 2.65 2.37
CA GLY A 29 -1.49 3.62 2.66
C GLY A 29 -2.85 2.97 2.95
N LEU A 30 -3.24 1.93 2.18
CA LEU A 30 -4.49 1.20 2.45
C LEU A 30 -4.43 0.43 3.78
N LEU A 31 -3.28 -0.17 4.10
CA LEU A 31 -3.08 -0.88 5.37
C LEU A 31 -3.04 0.09 6.56
N THR A 32 -2.58 1.33 6.37
CA THR A 32 -2.71 2.40 7.37
C THR A 32 -4.18 2.78 7.59
N ILE A 33 -4.96 2.96 6.53
CA ILE A 33 -6.42 3.19 6.62
C ILE A 33 -7.10 2.01 7.36
N ALA A 34 -6.73 0.78 7.04
CA ALA A 34 -7.24 -0.41 7.73
C ALA A 34 -6.93 -0.38 9.23
N ALA A 35 -5.73 0.06 9.64
CA ALA A 35 -5.36 0.20 11.03
C ALA A 35 -6.20 1.27 11.76
N ILE A 36 -6.41 2.44 11.13
CA ILE A 36 -7.26 3.51 11.67
C ILE A 36 -8.70 3.01 11.87
N LEU A 37 -9.24 2.28 10.90
CA LEU A 37 -10.58 1.68 10.99
C LEU A 37 -10.66 0.69 12.16
N ARG A 38 -9.68 -0.21 12.31
CA ARG A 38 -9.62 -1.18 13.43
C ARG A 38 -9.49 -0.50 14.78
N GLN A 39 -8.74 0.59 14.90
CA GLN A 39 -8.65 1.40 16.12
C GLN A 39 -10.02 1.97 16.53
N ASN A 40 -10.88 2.24 15.57
CA ASN A 40 -12.26 2.65 15.77
C ASN A 40 -13.25 1.48 15.88
N ARG A 41 -12.77 0.25 16.08
CA ARG A 41 -13.58 -0.98 16.22
C ARG A 41 -14.39 -1.34 14.96
N VAL A 42 -14.07 -0.77 13.81
CA VAL A 42 -14.66 -1.16 12.52
C VAL A 42 -14.15 -2.56 12.17
N ARG A 43 -15.05 -3.42 11.71
CA ARG A 43 -14.67 -4.74 11.19
C ARG A 43 -14.01 -4.56 9.82
N VAL A 44 -12.76 -4.98 9.67
CA VAL A 44 -11.97 -4.83 8.45
C VAL A 44 -11.61 -6.19 7.89
N SER A 45 -11.89 -6.41 6.62
CA SER A 45 -11.32 -7.50 5.81
C SER A 45 -10.37 -6.93 4.76
N PHE A 46 -9.37 -7.71 4.39
CA PHE A 46 -8.39 -7.32 3.38
C PHE A 46 -8.35 -8.34 2.25
N LEU A 47 -8.51 -7.87 1.03
CA LEU A 47 -8.33 -8.65 -0.20
C LEU A 47 -7.09 -8.15 -0.93
N ASP A 48 -6.05 -8.96 -0.97
CA ASP A 48 -4.84 -8.66 -1.74
C ASP A 48 -4.83 -9.46 -3.05
N CYS A 49 -5.25 -8.85 -4.15
CA CYS A 49 -5.15 -9.48 -5.46
C CYS A 49 -3.68 -9.70 -5.90
N MET A 50 -2.72 -9.03 -5.24
CA MET A 50 -1.29 -9.21 -5.48
C MET A 50 -0.63 -10.25 -4.56
N ASN A 51 -1.43 -10.97 -3.75
CA ASN A 51 -0.92 -11.95 -2.80
C ASN A 51 -0.17 -13.09 -3.48
N ARG A 52 1.13 -13.18 -3.23
CA ARG A 52 2.01 -14.28 -3.69
C ARG A 52 1.81 -15.57 -2.90
N PHE A 53 1.28 -15.46 -1.68
CA PHE A 53 1.13 -16.54 -0.71
C PHE A 53 -0.33 -17.00 -0.59
N HIS A 54 -1.12 -16.79 -1.63
CA HIS A 54 -2.54 -17.11 -1.61
C HIS A 54 -2.78 -18.58 -1.14
N PRO A 55 -3.70 -18.83 -0.18
CA PRO A 55 -3.88 -20.15 0.43
C PRO A 55 -4.19 -21.28 -0.56
N ARG A 56 -4.84 -20.97 -1.69
CA ARG A 56 -5.13 -21.94 -2.77
C ARG A 56 -3.92 -22.30 -3.64
N LYS A 57 -2.78 -21.65 -3.44
CA LYS A 57 -1.58 -21.92 -4.21
C LYS A 57 -0.93 -23.20 -3.72
N THR A 58 -0.84 -24.20 -4.60
CA THR A 58 -0.25 -25.51 -4.32
C THR A 58 1.26 -25.57 -4.60
N ASN A 59 1.76 -24.71 -5.48
CA ASN A 59 3.17 -24.66 -5.83
C ASN A 59 3.96 -23.84 -4.81
N ARG A 60 5.23 -24.23 -4.56
CA ARG A 60 6.13 -23.47 -3.66
C ARG A 60 6.28 -22.04 -4.14
N VAL A 61 6.05 -21.10 -3.24
CA VAL A 61 6.30 -19.68 -3.50
C VAL A 61 7.80 -19.43 -3.53
N LYS A 62 8.28 -18.81 -4.62
CA LYS A 62 9.67 -18.37 -4.69
C LYS A 62 9.83 -17.07 -3.90
N VAL A 63 10.60 -17.13 -2.83
CA VAL A 63 10.96 -15.97 -2.00
C VAL A 63 12.48 -15.87 -1.99
N TYR A 64 13.00 -14.68 -2.28
CA TYR A 64 14.43 -14.41 -2.10
C TYR A 64 14.72 -14.11 -0.62
N TRP A 65 16.00 -14.16 -0.23
CA TRP A 65 16.41 -13.95 1.14
C TRP A 65 15.95 -12.60 1.73
N ASP A 66 15.75 -11.61 0.87
CA ASP A 66 15.31 -10.25 1.19
C ASP A 66 13.77 -10.06 1.13
N GLY A 67 13.01 -11.12 0.97
CA GLY A 67 11.55 -11.11 0.94
C GLY A 67 10.94 -10.87 -0.44
N ARG A 68 11.71 -10.39 -1.43
CA ARG A 68 11.24 -10.18 -2.81
C ARG A 68 10.85 -11.49 -3.50
N GLY A 69 10.18 -11.37 -4.64
CA GLY A 69 9.90 -12.54 -5.47
C GLY A 69 8.92 -12.27 -6.62
N PRO A 70 8.77 -13.24 -7.52
CA PRO A 70 7.84 -13.11 -8.64
C PRO A 70 6.40 -13.23 -8.17
N PHE A 71 5.51 -12.47 -8.83
CA PHE A 71 4.08 -12.71 -8.76
C PHE A 71 3.66 -13.89 -9.63
N ASP A 72 2.53 -14.52 -9.32
CA ASP A 72 1.83 -15.35 -10.29
C ASP A 72 1.36 -14.47 -11.45
N LYS A 73 1.23 -15.07 -12.63
CA LYS A 73 0.93 -14.31 -13.84
C LYS A 73 0.00 -15.10 -14.76
N THR A 74 -0.96 -14.37 -15.32
CA THR A 74 -1.91 -14.89 -16.31
C THR A 74 -1.85 -14.02 -17.56
N PRO A 75 -1.49 -14.55 -18.73
CA PRO A 75 -1.57 -13.80 -19.99
C PRO A 75 -2.99 -13.29 -20.24
N ILE A 76 -3.11 -12.02 -20.61
CA ILE A 76 -4.37 -11.39 -20.98
C ILE A 76 -4.20 -10.60 -22.28
N PRO A 77 -5.27 -10.37 -23.06
CA PRO A 77 -5.18 -9.54 -24.24
C PRO A 77 -4.87 -8.09 -23.86
N LEU A 78 -4.04 -7.43 -24.66
CA LEU A 78 -3.86 -5.97 -24.56
C LEU A 78 -5.20 -5.29 -24.93
N PRO A 79 -5.73 -4.37 -24.08
CA PRO A 79 -6.94 -3.63 -24.42
C PRO A 79 -6.80 -2.88 -25.75
N GLN A 80 -7.83 -2.92 -26.60
CA GLN A 80 -7.79 -2.30 -27.93
C GLN A 80 -7.40 -0.82 -27.90
N VAL A 81 -7.85 -0.07 -26.90
CA VAL A 81 -7.53 1.35 -26.72
C VAL A 81 -6.03 1.57 -26.52
N LEU A 82 -5.28 0.58 -26.05
CA LEU A 82 -3.83 0.67 -25.84
C LEU A 82 -3.00 0.21 -27.06
N HIS A 83 -3.61 -0.49 -28.04
CA HIS A 83 -2.91 -1.00 -29.20
C HIS A 83 -2.17 0.07 -30.01
N PRO A 84 -2.72 1.28 -30.28
CA PRO A 84 -2.00 2.31 -31.02
C PRO A 84 -0.68 2.74 -30.35
N HIS A 85 -0.62 2.63 -29.03
CA HIS A 85 0.53 3.11 -28.24
C HIS A 85 1.47 1.99 -27.80
N LEU A 86 0.95 0.81 -27.50
CA LEU A 86 1.68 -0.28 -26.84
C LEU A 86 1.72 -1.58 -27.67
N GLY A 87 0.99 -1.64 -28.80
CA GLY A 87 0.93 -2.84 -29.64
C GLY A 87 2.26 -3.26 -30.28
N HIS A 88 3.26 -2.38 -30.29
CA HIS A 88 4.62 -2.68 -30.76
C HIS A 88 5.48 -3.43 -29.73
N ILE A 89 5.03 -3.49 -28.47
CA ILE A 89 5.76 -4.17 -27.39
C ILE A 89 5.62 -5.68 -27.59
N ARG A 90 6.75 -6.38 -27.79
CA ARG A 90 6.77 -7.84 -28.05
C ARG A 90 6.52 -8.71 -26.82
N LYS A 91 6.55 -8.13 -25.60
CA LYS A 91 6.24 -8.88 -24.39
C LYS A 91 4.73 -9.12 -24.24
N GLN A 92 4.37 -10.22 -23.64
CA GLN A 92 2.99 -10.56 -23.35
C GLN A 92 2.43 -9.63 -22.28
N PHE A 93 1.30 -8.97 -22.57
CA PHE A 93 0.53 -8.24 -21.57
C PHE A 93 -0.12 -9.23 -20.59
N THR A 94 -0.04 -8.97 -19.31
CA THR A 94 -0.24 -10.00 -18.29
C THR A 94 -0.91 -9.42 -17.06
N ARG A 95 -1.87 -10.15 -16.48
CA ARG A 95 -2.35 -9.93 -15.12
C ARG A 95 -1.38 -10.58 -14.15
N TYR A 96 -0.86 -9.80 -13.22
CA TYR A 96 0.00 -10.24 -12.13
C TYR A 96 -0.79 -10.32 -10.83
N GLY A 97 -0.47 -11.30 -9.98
CA GLY A 97 -1.07 -11.57 -8.69
C GLY A 97 -1.82 -12.88 -8.63
N ALA A 98 -2.68 -13.05 -7.63
CA ALA A 98 -3.50 -14.25 -7.42
C ALA A 98 -4.38 -14.54 -8.64
N LEU A 99 -4.60 -15.82 -8.93
CA LEU A 99 -5.45 -16.21 -10.05
C LEU A 99 -6.88 -15.69 -9.85
N LYS A 100 -7.47 -15.15 -10.91
CA LYS A 100 -8.84 -14.62 -10.85
C LYS A 100 -9.85 -15.62 -10.33
N ALA A 101 -9.71 -16.89 -10.76
CA ALA A 101 -10.59 -17.97 -10.31
C ALA A 101 -10.53 -18.20 -8.78
N TRP A 102 -9.39 -17.96 -8.14
CA TRP A 102 -9.28 -18.07 -6.68
C TRP A 102 -10.06 -16.95 -5.99
N ILE A 103 -9.86 -15.72 -6.46
CA ILE A 103 -10.57 -14.55 -5.93
C ILE A 103 -12.09 -14.67 -6.14
N GLU A 104 -12.53 -15.15 -7.32
CA GLU A 104 -13.94 -15.39 -7.62
C GLU A 104 -14.58 -16.50 -6.74
N GLN A 105 -13.77 -17.45 -6.23
CA GLN A 105 -14.21 -18.47 -5.31
C GLN A 105 -14.23 -18.00 -3.85
N ASP A 106 -13.31 -17.11 -3.46
CA ASP A 106 -13.17 -16.68 -2.06
C ASP A 106 -14.11 -15.51 -1.71
N LEU A 107 -14.31 -14.58 -2.64
CA LEU A 107 -15.16 -13.40 -2.39
C LEU A 107 -16.60 -13.73 -1.95
N PRO A 108 -17.32 -14.71 -2.57
CA PRO A 108 -18.68 -15.05 -2.15
C PRO A 108 -18.76 -15.69 -0.76
N ALA A 109 -17.63 -16.24 -0.26
CA ALA A 109 -17.56 -16.81 1.08
C ALA A 109 -17.29 -15.76 2.17
N MET A 110 -16.95 -14.53 1.78
CA MET A 110 -16.77 -13.42 2.72
C MET A 110 -18.12 -12.83 3.12
N ASP A 111 -18.18 -12.35 4.35
CA ASP A 111 -19.32 -11.53 4.77
C ASP A 111 -19.48 -10.32 3.87
N ARG A 112 -20.74 -10.01 3.51
CA ARG A 112 -21.03 -8.83 2.69
C ARG A 112 -20.54 -7.56 3.38
N PRO A 113 -19.66 -6.75 2.75
CA PRO A 113 -19.22 -5.48 3.33
C PRO A 113 -20.30 -4.40 3.21
N ASP A 114 -20.24 -3.40 4.10
CA ASP A 114 -21.03 -2.17 4.00
C ASP A 114 -20.38 -1.15 3.06
N LEU A 115 -19.04 -1.21 2.94
CA LEU A 115 -18.24 -0.30 2.10
C LEU A 115 -16.99 -1.04 1.59
N ILE A 116 -16.58 -0.76 0.36
CA ILE A 116 -15.35 -1.30 -0.24
C ILE A 116 -14.39 -0.15 -0.54
N LEU A 117 -13.15 -0.23 -0.02
CA LEU A 117 -12.07 0.72 -0.28
C LEU A 117 -11.02 0.06 -1.18
N VAL A 118 -10.83 0.58 -2.38
CA VAL A 118 -9.85 0.09 -3.35
C VAL A 118 -8.70 1.09 -3.43
N THR A 119 -7.46 0.60 -3.28
CA THR A 119 -6.27 1.43 -3.52
C THR A 119 -5.83 1.39 -4.97
N SER A 120 -4.94 2.30 -5.35
CA SER A 120 -4.31 2.29 -6.67
C SER A 120 -2.90 2.87 -6.58
N LEU A 121 -1.94 2.20 -7.22
CA LEU A 121 -0.54 2.63 -7.24
C LEU A 121 -0.22 3.33 -8.58
N MET A 122 0.49 2.68 -9.49
CA MET A 122 0.92 3.30 -10.73
C MET A 122 -0.25 3.65 -11.65
N THR A 123 -0.16 4.80 -12.31
CA THR A 123 -1.20 5.31 -13.23
C THR A 123 -1.48 4.36 -14.39
N TYR A 124 -0.46 3.69 -14.89
CA TYR A 124 -0.57 2.74 -16.02
C TYR A 124 -1.11 1.36 -15.62
N TRP A 125 -1.36 1.09 -14.34
CA TRP A 125 -2.06 -0.11 -13.86
C TRP A 125 -3.58 0.05 -13.75
N ALA A 126 -4.13 1.13 -14.27
CA ALA A 126 -5.55 1.46 -14.21
C ALA A 126 -6.47 0.31 -14.70
N THR A 127 -6.04 -0.47 -15.69
CA THR A 127 -6.83 -1.60 -16.21
C THR A 127 -7.02 -2.73 -15.18
N GLY A 128 -6.04 -2.97 -14.32
CA GLY A 128 -6.15 -3.92 -13.21
C GLY A 128 -7.12 -3.43 -12.14
N VAL A 129 -7.08 -2.12 -11.84
CA VAL A 129 -8.04 -1.47 -10.94
C VAL A 129 -9.47 -1.62 -11.46
N THR A 130 -9.69 -1.32 -12.75
CA THR A 130 -11.01 -1.43 -13.40
C THR A 130 -11.54 -2.87 -13.37
N GLU A 131 -10.70 -3.86 -13.68
CA GLU A 131 -11.11 -5.28 -13.62
C GLU A 131 -11.50 -5.69 -12.20
N THR A 132 -10.71 -5.28 -11.21
CA THR A 132 -10.98 -5.59 -9.80
C THR A 132 -12.30 -4.97 -9.35
N ILE A 133 -12.54 -3.70 -9.63
CA ILE A 133 -13.80 -3.01 -9.27
C ILE A 133 -15.01 -3.66 -9.95
N ALA A 134 -14.89 -4.01 -11.24
CA ALA A 134 -15.97 -4.69 -11.95
C ALA A 134 -16.32 -6.04 -11.32
N LEU A 135 -15.32 -6.81 -10.88
CA LEU A 135 -15.53 -8.06 -10.17
C LEU A 135 -16.22 -7.85 -8.82
N LEU A 136 -15.76 -6.87 -8.03
CA LEU A 136 -16.34 -6.55 -6.72
C LEU A 136 -17.82 -6.14 -6.84
N LYS A 137 -18.16 -5.29 -7.80
CA LYS A 137 -19.55 -4.88 -8.06
C LYS A 137 -20.44 -6.02 -8.55
N LYS A 138 -19.87 -6.99 -9.28
CA LYS A 138 -20.60 -8.19 -9.71
C LYS A 138 -20.93 -9.09 -8.50
N ILE A 139 -20.01 -9.24 -7.55
CA ILE A 139 -20.18 -10.15 -6.40
C ILE A 139 -20.94 -9.49 -5.27
N PHE A 140 -20.74 -8.20 -5.04
CA PHE A 140 -21.41 -7.41 -4.00
C PHE A 140 -22.25 -6.28 -4.63
N PRO A 141 -23.32 -6.60 -5.36
CA PRO A 141 -24.14 -5.58 -6.02
C PRO A 141 -24.73 -4.60 -5.00
N GLY A 142 -24.66 -3.31 -5.31
CA GLY A 142 -25.18 -2.23 -4.46
C GLY A 142 -24.31 -1.86 -3.25
N VAL A 143 -23.14 -2.51 -3.06
CA VAL A 143 -22.15 -2.06 -2.06
C VAL A 143 -21.33 -0.93 -2.67
N PRO A 144 -21.19 0.23 -1.99
CA PRO A 144 -20.39 1.34 -2.48
C PRO A 144 -18.93 0.96 -2.62
N VAL A 145 -18.30 1.36 -3.73
CA VAL A 145 -16.89 1.16 -4.01
C VAL A 145 -16.21 2.51 -4.13
N VAL A 146 -15.25 2.78 -3.25
CA VAL A 146 -14.46 4.00 -3.23
C VAL A 146 -13.04 3.71 -3.68
N LEU A 147 -12.54 4.44 -4.65
CA LEU A 147 -11.18 4.34 -5.18
C LEU A 147 -10.32 5.49 -4.65
N GLY A 148 -9.17 5.16 -4.08
CA GLY A 148 -8.14 6.11 -3.69
C GLY A 148 -6.75 5.72 -4.21
N GLY A 149 -5.72 6.43 -3.73
CA GLY A 149 -4.32 6.15 -4.02
C GLY A 149 -3.74 7.00 -5.16
N ILE A 150 -2.54 6.63 -5.60
CA ILE A 150 -1.71 7.46 -6.49
C ILE A 150 -2.37 7.67 -7.87
N TYR A 151 -2.87 6.61 -8.51
CA TYR A 151 -3.57 6.74 -9.79
C TYR A 151 -4.81 7.62 -9.66
N ALA A 152 -5.62 7.41 -8.62
CA ALA A 152 -6.82 8.21 -8.36
C ALA A 152 -6.48 9.70 -8.19
N THR A 153 -5.33 10.01 -7.56
CA THR A 153 -4.88 11.38 -7.33
C THR A 153 -4.27 12.01 -8.58
N LEU A 154 -3.35 11.31 -9.27
CA LEU A 154 -2.63 11.88 -10.42
C LEU A 154 -3.48 11.91 -11.70
N CYS A 155 -4.44 11.00 -11.82
CA CYS A 155 -5.28 10.85 -13.02
C CYS A 155 -6.77 10.89 -12.65
N GLU A 156 -7.19 11.84 -11.82
CA GLU A 156 -8.55 11.94 -11.27
C GLU A 156 -9.64 11.85 -12.33
N THR A 157 -9.54 12.67 -13.38
CA THR A 157 -10.52 12.68 -14.48
C THR A 157 -10.65 11.31 -15.14
N HIS A 158 -9.53 10.63 -15.36
CA HIS A 158 -9.53 9.29 -15.95
C HIS A 158 -10.10 8.27 -14.96
N ALA A 159 -9.71 8.34 -13.68
CA ALA A 159 -10.21 7.45 -12.65
C ALA A 159 -11.73 7.57 -12.47
N ARG A 160 -12.27 8.79 -12.39
CA ARG A 160 -13.73 9.04 -12.31
C ARG A 160 -14.49 8.47 -13.50
N LYS A 161 -13.92 8.58 -14.71
CA LYS A 161 -14.61 8.17 -15.94
C LYS A 161 -14.52 6.68 -16.21
N TYR A 162 -13.41 6.01 -15.85
CA TYR A 162 -13.11 4.67 -16.36
C TYR A 162 -12.90 3.60 -15.28
N SER A 163 -12.70 3.96 -14.00
CA SER A 163 -12.45 2.95 -12.96
C SER A 163 -13.67 2.10 -12.63
N GLY A 164 -14.88 2.66 -12.78
CA GLY A 164 -16.12 2.04 -12.34
C GLY A 164 -16.41 2.22 -10.84
N ALA A 165 -15.58 2.96 -10.09
CA ALA A 165 -15.84 3.28 -8.69
C ALA A 165 -17.04 4.24 -8.54
N ASP A 166 -17.74 4.15 -7.40
CA ASP A 166 -18.86 5.05 -7.11
C ASP A 166 -18.35 6.43 -6.65
N GLN A 167 -17.19 6.43 -5.98
CA GLN A 167 -16.50 7.66 -5.60
C GLN A 167 -14.98 7.51 -5.81
N VAL A 168 -14.33 8.60 -6.19
CA VAL A 168 -12.87 8.71 -6.32
C VAL A 168 -12.37 9.76 -5.34
N ILE A 169 -11.44 9.37 -4.48
CA ILE A 169 -10.77 10.21 -3.50
C ILE A 169 -9.38 10.56 -3.99
N THR A 170 -9.04 11.84 -3.96
CA THR A 170 -7.72 12.36 -4.30
C THR A 170 -6.98 12.81 -3.03
N GLY A 171 -5.65 12.68 -3.04
CA GLY A 171 -4.81 13.04 -1.89
C GLY A 171 -4.89 12.04 -0.73
N PRO A 172 -4.43 12.44 0.47
CA PRO A 172 -4.42 11.62 1.66
C PRO A 172 -5.83 11.24 2.12
N ALA A 173 -6.14 9.94 2.10
CA ALA A 173 -7.48 9.44 2.44
C ALA A 173 -7.81 9.61 3.93
N GLU A 174 -6.79 9.71 4.79
CA GLU A 174 -6.95 9.90 6.23
C GLU A 174 -7.77 11.16 6.57
N SER A 175 -7.61 12.23 5.77
CA SER A 175 -8.31 13.50 6.00
C SER A 175 -9.81 13.46 5.73
N VAL A 176 -10.28 12.51 4.94
CA VAL A 176 -11.70 12.35 4.54
C VAL A 176 -12.31 11.05 5.03
N LEU A 177 -11.55 10.22 5.74
CA LEU A 177 -11.98 8.88 6.15
C LEU A 177 -13.21 8.91 7.05
N ALA A 178 -13.26 9.84 8.00
CA ALA A 178 -14.39 9.95 8.93
C ALA A 178 -15.69 10.26 8.19
N ASP A 179 -15.68 11.29 7.34
CA ASP A 179 -16.84 11.69 6.55
C ASP A 179 -17.26 10.58 5.59
N LEU A 180 -16.28 9.88 4.99
CA LEU A 180 -16.55 8.78 4.08
C LEU A 180 -17.27 7.61 4.78
N VAL A 181 -16.77 7.18 5.92
CA VAL A 181 -17.38 6.09 6.69
C VAL A 181 -18.76 6.50 7.19
N GLU A 182 -18.92 7.70 7.71
CA GLU A 182 -20.23 8.19 8.17
C GLU A 182 -21.23 8.28 7.02
N THR A 183 -20.84 8.82 5.86
CA THR A 183 -21.70 8.96 4.68
C THR A 183 -22.24 7.61 4.20
N TYR A 184 -21.38 6.59 4.11
CA TYR A 184 -21.78 5.30 3.53
C TYR A 184 -22.34 4.30 4.53
N THR A 185 -21.98 4.43 5.81
CA THR A 185 -22.36 3.42 6.82
C THR A 185 -23.20 3.98 7.97
N GLY A 186 -23.24 5.31 8.14
CA GLY A 186 -23.86 5.97 9.29
C GLY A 186 -23.08 5.80 10.60
N PHE A 187 -21.87 5.30 10.54
CA PHE A 187 -21.01 5.06 11.70
C PHE A 187 -19.97 6.17 11.85
N THR A 188 -19.82 6.72 13.06
CA THR A 188 -18.87 7.81 13.34
C THR A 188 -17.56 7.26 13.88
N LEU A 189 -16.43 7.65 13.25
CA LEU A 189 -15.10 7.35 13.77
C LEU A 189 -14.71 8.37 14.84
N ASN A 190 -14.25 7.89 16.01
CA ASN A 190 -13.91 8.73 17.15
C ASN A 190 -12.41 9.02 17.28
N HIS A 191 -11.58 8.20 16.65
CA HIS A 191 -10.11 8.29 16.69
C HIS A 191 -9.55 8.48 15.28
N ILE A 192 -9.25 9.72 14.94
CA ILE A 192 -8.60 10.07 13.67
C ILE A 192 -7.21 10.63 14.00
N PRO A 193 -6.15 10.12 13.33
CA PRO A 193 -4.80 10.64 13.52
C PRO A 193 -4.71 12.14 13.19
N ASP A 194 -3.86 12.86 13.91
CA ASP A 194 -3.55 14.23 13.56
C ASP A 194 -2.67 14.26 12.29
N PRO A 195 -3.12 14.87 11.18
CA PRO A 195 -2.32 14.95 9.97
C PRO A 195 -1.01 15.72 10.14
N ALA A 196 -0.89 16.56 11.17
CA ALA A 196 0.33 17.31 11.46
C ALA A 196 1.37 16.48 12.23
N ASP A 197 0.91 15.47 12.99
CA ASP A 197 1.74 14.60 13.82
C ASP A 197 1.63 13.14 13.35
N LEU A 198 2.63 12.69 12.59
CA LEU A 198 2.64 11.33 12.05
C LEU A 198 2.78 10.24 13.14
N ASP A 199 3.25 10.58 14.33
CA ASP A 199 3.35 9.62 15.44
C ASP A 199 1.99 9.22 16.01
N THR A 200 0.94 10.00 15.74
CA THR A 200 -0.45 9.67 16.09
C THR A 200 -1.07 8.61 15.18
N THR A 201 -0.45 8.34 14.03
CA THR A 201 -0.92 7.33 13.07
C THR A 201 -0.61 5.93 13.61
N PRO A 202 -1.59 5.01 13.68
CA PRO A 202 -1.33 3.65 14.09
C PRO A 202 -0.40 2.94 13.10
N PHE A 203 0.36 1.95 13.57
CA PHE A 203 1.13 1.09 12.69
C PHE A 203 0.22 0.42 11.67
N ALA A 204 0.65 0.38 10.42
CA ALA A 204 -0.16 -0.19 9.35
C ALA A 204 -0.57 -1.64 9.67
N ALA A 205 -1.79 -2.03 9.33
CA ALA A 205 -2.33 -3.37 9.63
C ALA A 205 -1.70 -4.45 8.74
N LEU A 206 -0.38 -4.66 8.85
CA LEU A 206 0.35 -5.65 8.05
C LEU A 206 -0.06 -7.09 8.39
N ASP A 207 -0.58 -7.31 9.58
CA ASP A 207 -1.12 -8.58 10.08
C ASP A 207 -2.40 -9.06 9.33
N LEU A 208 -2.99 -8.20 8.51
CA LEU A 208 -4.06 -8.59 7.59
C LEU A 208 -3.57 -9.39 6.37
N GLN A 209 -2.26 -9.48 6.17
CA GLN A 209 -1.65 -10.25 5.10
C GLN A 209 -1.41 -11.71 5.54
N ASP A 210 -1.61 -12.67 4.65
CA ASP A 210 -1.40 -14.11 4.95
C ASP A 210 0.06 -14.43 5.32
N THR A 211 1.01 -13.69 4.77
CA THR A 211 2.44 -13.87 5.05
C THR A 211 3.20 -12.56 4.92
N MET A 212 3.99 -12.24 5.93
CA MET A 212 4.90 -11.09 5.92
C MET A 212 6.32 -11.54 5.60
N ALA A 213 6.70 -11.57 4.31
CA ALA A 213 8.08 -11.81 3.89
C ALA A 213 9.01 -10.60 4.16
N TYR A 214 8.42 -9.43 4.35
CA TYR A 214 9.05 -8.16 4.72
C TYR A 214 7.99 -7.19 5.25
N ALA A 215 8.42 -6.16 5.96
CA ALA A 215 7.55 -5.05 6.38
C ALA A 215 7.98 -3.74 5.71
N PRO A 216 7.07 -3.01 5.06
CA PRO A 216 7.33 -1.64 4.65
C PRO A 216 7.33 -0.72 5.87
N ILE A 217 8.28 0.20 5.92
CA ILE A 217 8.38 1.24 6.95
C ILE A 217 8.39 2.60 6.26
N LEU A 218 7.68 3.55 6.82
CA LEU A 218 7.66 4.93 6.38
C LEU A 218 8.04 5.82 7.56
N THR A 219 9.23 6.46 7.49
CA THR A 219 9.70 7.36 8.55
C THR A 219 9.26 8.80 8.30
N SER A 220 8.88 9.10 7.04
CA SER A 220 8.47 10.43 6.61
C SER A 220 7.48 10.37 5.47
N ARG A 221 6.70 11.42 5.29
CA ARG A 221 5.88 11.68 4.10
C ARG A 221 6.33 12.96 3.42
N GLY A 222 6.41 12.93 2.09
CA GLY A 222 6.85 14.04 1.27
C GLY A 222 8.37 14.12 1.11
N CYS A 223 8.79 15.02 0.22
CA CYS A 223 10.18 15.24 -0.13
C CYS A 223 10.44 16.74 -0.26
N PRO A 224 11.57 17.29 0.26
CA PRO A 224 11.86 18.72 0.17
C PRO A 224 12.40 19.13 -1.21
N PHE A 225 12.66 18.16 -2.09
CA PHE A 225 13.19 18.41 -3.43
C PHE A 225 12.08 18.62 -4.46
N SER A 226 12.34 19.44 -5.45
CA SER A 226 11.43 19.77 -6.55
C SER A 226 11.97 19.25 -7.89
N CYS A 227 12.18 17.92 -7.99
CA CYS A 227 12.63 17.29 -9.22
C CYS A 227 11.54 17.38 -10.28
N GLU A 228 11.87 17.88 -11.49
CA GLU A 228 10.91 18.18 -12.57
C GLU A 228 10.06 16.98 -13.02
N TYR A 229 10.58 15.77 -12.90
CA TYR A 229 9.90 14.54 -13.29
C TYR A 229 9.11 13.85 -12.14
N CYS A 230 9.21 14.39 -10.92
CA CYS A 230 8.68 13.71 -9.72
C CYS A 230 7.33 14.26 -9.30
N ALA A 231 6.37 13.38 -9.04
CA ALA A 231 5.05 13.76 -8.55
C ALA A 231 4.98 13.91 -7.02
N CYS A 232 6.07 13.70 -6.28
CA CYS A 232 6.07 13.69 -4.81
C CYS A 232 5.56 15.01 -4.24
N SER A 233 5.99 16.17 -4.78
CA SER A 233 5.53 17.49 -4.35
C SER A 233 4.04 17.73 -4.59
N PHE A 234 3.44 17.02 -5.53
CA PHE A 234 2.00 17.06 -5.79
C PHE A 234 1.23 16.12 -4.85
N LEU A 235 1.76 14.92 -4.60
CA LEU A 235 1.12 13.92 -3.74
C LEU A 235 1.22 14.30 -2.26
N GLU A 236 2.40 14.75 -1.83
CA GLU A 236 2.71 15.12 -0.44
C GLU A 236 3.55 16.42 -0.44
N PRO A 237 2.91 17.59 -0.46
CA PRO A 237 3.59 18.87 -0.68
C PRO A 237 4.47 19.32 0.50
N ARG A 238 4.34 18.68 1.66
CA ARG A 238 5.10 19.04 2.87
C ARG A 238 5.82 17.82 3.42
N LEU A 239 7.12 17.96 3.66
CA LEU A 239 7.87 16.96 4.40
C LEU A 239 7.42 16.93 5.87
N ARG A 240 6.91 15.80 6.31
CA ARG A 240 6.53 15.51 7.70
C ARG A 240 7.25 14.24 8.13
N ARG A 241 7.61 14.14 9.39
CA ARG A 241 8.41 13.03 9.91
C ARG A 241 7.80 12.43 11.15
N ARG A 242 8.03 11.15 11.31
CA ARG A 242 7.83 10.43 12.56
C ARG A 242 9.07 10.59 13.42
N SER A 243 8.91 10.49 14.73
CA SER A 243 10.05 10.41 15.65
C SER A 243 10.82 9.10 15.44
N PRO A 244 12.15 9.09 15.64
CA PRO A 244 12.94 7.86 15.60
C PRO A 244 12.43 6.80 16.59
N GLU A 245 11.93 7.22 17.75
CA GLU A 245 11.34 6.33 18.75
C GLU A 245 10.10 5.62 18.23
N ASN A 246 9.17 6.36 17.62
CA ASN A 246 7.94 5.77 17.09
C ASN A 246 8.24 4.77 15.97
N VAL A 247 9.20 5.08 15.08
CA VAL A 247 9.63 4.17 14.02
C VAL A 247 10.32 2.92 14.62
N PHE A 248 11.17 3.10 15.62
CA PHE A 248 11.83 1.99 16.30
C PHE A 248 10.81 1.04 16.95
N GLN A 249 9.79 1.58 17.62
CA GLN A 249 8.72 0.78 18.22
C GLN A 249 7.95 -0.03 17.17
N GLU A 250 7.68 0.53 15.98
CA GLU A 250 7.06 -0.21 14.89
C GLU A 250 7.95 -1.36 14.39
N ILE A 251 9.24 -1.12 14.22
CA ILE A 251 10.21 -2.17 13.82
C ILE A 251 10.23 -3.28 14.86
N CYS A 252 10.33 -2.93 16.15
CA CYS A 252 10.27 -3.90 17.24
C CYS A 252 8.95 -4.68 17.26
N HIS A 253 7.82 -4.01 17.01
CA HIS A 253 6.52 -4.66 16.96
C HIS A 253 6.49 -5.76 15.89
N TRP A 254 6.90 -5.47 14.67
CA TRP A 254 6.88 -6.44 13.56
C TRP A 254 7.96 -7.51 13.73
N HIS A 255 9.14 -7.16 14.23
CA HIS A 255 10.21 -8.12 14.50
C HIS A 255 9.82 -9.10 15.60
N ASN A 256 9.38 -8.62 16.75
CA ASN A 256 9.17 -9.46 17.93
C ASN A 256 7.90 -10.31 17.82
N ASN A 257 6.81 -9.75 17.29
CA ASN A 257 5.52 -10.45 17.26
C ASN A 257 5.33 -11.30 15.99
N PHE A 258 5.99 -10.94 14.89
CA PHE A 258 5.77 -11.58 13.58
C PHE A 258 7.06 -12.12 12.94
N GLN A 259 8.18 -12.04 13.64
CA GLN A 259 9.49 -12.55 13.20
C GLN A 259 9.98 -11.94 11.87
N VAL A 260 9.56 -10.71 11.57
CA VAL A 260 9.99 -10.00 10.38
C VAL A 260 11.45 -9.63 10.51
N LYS A 261 12.25 -9.98 9.51
CA LYS A 261 13.68 -9.65 9.43
C LYS A 261 14.01 -8.63 8.35
N ASN A 262 13.16 -8.51 7.33
CA ASN A 262 13.39 -7.63 6.20
C ASN A 262 12.47 -6.42 6.28
N PHE A 263 13.03 -5.22 6.33
CA PHE A 263 12.29 -3.97 6.39
C PHE A 263 12.62 -3.11 5.18
N ALA A 264 11.61 -2.58 4.50
CA ALA A 264 11.79 -1.74 3.33
C ALA A 264 11.35 -0.30 3.64
N PHE A 265 12.27 0.66 3.59
CA PHE A 265 11.96 2.07 3.76
C PHE A 265 11.30 2.63 2.49
N TYR A 266 10.08 3.12 2.63
CA TYR A 266 9.30 3.71 1.53
C TYR A 266 9.48 5.22 1.41
N ASP A 267 10.39 5.77 2.20
CA ASP A 267 10.68 7.21 2.22
C ASP A 267 11.21 7.69 0.87
N ASP A 268 10.73 8.85 0.44
CA ASP A 268 11.26 9.55 -0.73
C ASP A 268 12.57 10.30 -0.41
N ALA A 269 12.84 10.56 0.87
CA ALA A 269 13.97 11.36 1.34
C ALA A 269 14.46 10.95 2.73
N LEU A 270 14.83 9.66 2.89
CA LEU A 270 15.21 9.06 4.18
C LEU A 270 16.35 9.83 4.89
N LEU A 271 17.40 10.21 4.16
CA LEU A 271 18.62 10.81 4.71
C LEU A 271 18.58 12.35 4.82
N ILE A 272 17.41 12.97 4.72
CA ILE A 272 17.30 14.42 4.98
C ILE A 272 17.35 14.69 6.47
N GLN A 273 18.27 15.57 6.90
CA GLN A 273 18.58 15.86 8.31
C GLN A 273 18.83 14.55 9.10
N PRO A 274 19.77 13.73 8.65
CA PRO A 274 19.93 12.36 9.18
C PRO A 274 20.30 12.36 10.67
N GLU A 275 20.98 13.40 11.16
CA GLU A 275 21.38 13.57 12.59
C GLU A 275 20.18 13.59 13.53
N LYS A 276 19.02 14.05 13.04
CA LYS A 276 17.80 14.17 13.85
C LYS A 276 16.90 12.93 13.74
N TYR A 277 16.98 12.18 12.63
CA TYR A 277 16.01 11.16 12.32
C TYR A 277 16.65 9.79 12.02
N ALA A 278 17.39 9.68 10.93
CA ALA A 278 17.91 8.37 10.49
C ALA A 278 19.03 7.84 11.41
N PHE A 279 19.97 8.70 11.83
CA PHE A 279 21.09 8.24 12.66
C PHE A 279 20.64 7.78 14.05
N PRO A 280 19.80 8.51 14.81
CA PRO A 280 19.32 8.01 16.09
C PRO A 280 18.57 6.68 15.98
N LEU A 281 17.80 6.47 14.90
CA LEU A 281 17.12 5.22 14.65
C LEU A 281 18.11 4.09 14.39
N LEU A 282 19.07 4.28 13.49
CA LEU A 282 20.07 3.26 13.11
C LEU A 282 21.00 2.92 14.27
N GLU A 283 21.51 3.94 14.99
CA GLU A 283 22.34 3.76 16.19
C GLU A 283 21.62 2.87 17.22
N ARG A 284 20.33 3.15 17.49
CA ARG A 284 19.55 2.36 18.43
C ARG A 284 19.36 0.91 17.98
N ILE A 285 19.11 0.68 16.69
CA ILE A 285 18.98 -0.68 16.14
C ILE A 285 20.29 -1.47 16.29
N ILE A 286 21.42 -0.81 16.07
CA ILE A 286 22.76 -1.38 16.25
C ILE A 286 23.00 -1.72 17.72
N ASP A 287 22.70 -0.79 18.64
CA ASP A 287 22.87 -0.98 20.07
C ASP A 287 22.05 -2.17 20.61
N GLU A 288 20.82 -2.33 20.11
CA GLU A 288 19.93 -3.45 20.45
C GLU A 288 20.33 -4.77 19.75
N LYS A 289 21.34 -4.74 18.86
CA LYS A 289 21.85 -5.90 18.11
C LYS A 289 20.75 -6.69 17.40
N MET A 290 19.82 -5.98 16.79
CA MET A 290 18.70 -6.61 16.08
C MET A 290 19.19 -7.34 14.82
N ASP A 291 18.81 -8.62 14.66
CA ASP A 291 19.10 -9.41 13.45
C ASP A 291 18.07 -9.12 12.34
N ILE A 292 18.20 -7.94 11.74
CA ILE A 292 17.29 -7.44 10.69
C ILE A 292 18.06 -6.82 9.53
N PHE A 293 17.40 -6.73 8.37
CA PHE A 293 17.95 -6.16 7.15
C PHE A 293 17.08 -5.02 6.66
N PHE A 294 17.70 -3.93 6.20
CA PHE A 294 17.02 -2.81 5.60
C PHE A 294 17.19 -2.76 4.09
N HIS A 295 16.13 -2.36 3.41
CA HIS A 295 16.08 -2.20 1.96
C HIS A 295 15.55 -0.81 1.64
N THR A 296 16.09 -0.17 0.62
CA THR A 296 15.69 1.16 0.16
C THR A 296 15.22 1.09 -1.29
N PRO A 297 13.96 0.64 -1.56
CA PRO A 297 13.45 0.56 -2.94
C PRO A 297 13.42 1.92 -3.63
N ASN A 298 13.21 3.00 -2.87
CA ASN A 298 13.36 4.36 -3.35
C ASN A 298 14.83 4.80 -3.29
N ALA A 299 15.23 5.67 -4.18
CA ALA A 299 16.61 6.13 -4.25
C ALA A 299 17.01 6.94 -3.01
N LEU A 300 18.24 6.74 -2.54
CA LEU A 300 18.90 7.65 -1.63
C LEU A 300 19.54 8.80 -2.42
N HIS A 301 19.38 10.03 -1.94
CA HIS A 301 20.08 11.16 -2.55
C HIS A 301 21.58 11.07 -2.27
N ILE A 302 22.39 10.90 -3.30
CA ILE A 302 23.83 10.67 -3.18
C ILE A 302 24.57 11.75 -2.38
N LYS A 303 24.13 13.01 -2.46
CA LYS A 303 24.71 14.14 -1.72
C LYS A 303 24.47 14.07 -0.20
N GLU A 304 23.50 13.27 0.25
CA GLU A 304 23.17 13.08 1.65
C GLU A 304 23.89 11.86 2.27
N ILE A 305 24.62 11.11 1.45
CA ILE A 305 25.40 9.95 1.91
C ILE A 305 26.74 10.43 2.45
N SER A 306 26.81 10.68 3.75
CA SER A 306 28.06 10.97 4.46
C SER A 306 28.81 9.70 4.86
N SER A 307 30.08 9.83 5.29
CA SER A 307 30.83 8.70 5.85
C SER A 307 30.08 8.04 7.03
N LYS A 308 29.50 8.86 7.92
CA LYS A 308 28.70 8.36 9.04
C LYS A 308 27.45 7.62 8.56
N ALA A 309 26.75 8.12 7.53
CA ALA A 309 25.62 7.41 6.96
C ALA A 309 26.03 6.03 6.41
N ALA A 310 27.17 5.97 5.69
CA ALA A 310 27.67 4.72 5.15
C ALA A 310 28.05 3.73 6.26
N GLU A 311 28.70 4.18 7.33
CA GLU A 311 29.08 3.35 8.48
C GLU A 311 27.84 2.78 9.21
N LEU A 312 26.80 3.58 9.41
CA LEU A 312 25.58 3.14 10.11
C LEU A 312 24.69 2.22 9.24
N MET A 313 24.81 2.30 7.92
CA MET A 313 24.00 1.50 6.98
C MET A 313 24.69 0.22 6.52
N PHE A 314 25.97 0.02 6.87
CA PHE A 314 26.75 -1.17 6.53
C PHE A 314 26.74 -2.19 7.68
#